data_52c82d733a647028b56c876ed24c66d6
#
_entry.id   52c82d733a647028b56c876ed24c66d6
#
_cell.length_a   1.000
_cell.length_b   1.000
_cell.length_c   1.000
_cell.angle_alpha   90.00
_cell.angle_beta   90.00
_cell.angle_gamma   90.00
#
_symmetry.space_group_name_H-M   'P 1'
#
loop_
_entity.id
_entity.type
_entity.pdbx_description
1 polymer ?
#
loop_
_entity_poly.entity_id
_entity_poly.type
_entity_poly.pdbx_seq_one_letter_code
_entity_poly.pdbx_strand_id
1 'polypeptide(L)'
;GRRRMLVAGAVLMALAGLAFAFTSNLLFLVIAGTIGVISPSGNEVGPFLSIEQASLSHLIPPGSRTEVFAWYTLTGSLATALGALFAGVVTQALQRSSMAPVASYRAIVLLYAFLGIVLGMVFTQVSALVEVNHGPDQLQQTSTGNLLGLGKSRNVVLKLSGLFALDSFAGGFVVQSFAAYWFYLRFGAEPKTLGAIFFAANVFAGISALLASRLAIRIGLIRTMVVTHLPSNLLLIAIPLMPTLPLAVVVLLLRFSISQMDVPTRQSYTMAVVEPGERSAAGGFTGVARTTGAAISPLLAGFLFAHPALINIPFYIAGTLKVVYDLLIYFSFRKLRPPEERP
;
A
#
# COMPACT_ATOMS: atom_id res chain seq x y z
N GLY A 1 -1.32 9.95 22.85
CA GLY A 1 -0.05 10.33 22.26
C GLY A 1 0.38 9.36 21.18
N ARG A 2 1.21 9.78 20.25
CA ARG A 2 1.71 9.00 19.11
C ARG A 2 2.39 7.70 19.54
N ARG A 3 3.27 7.77 20.55
CA ARG A 3 3.96 6.61 21.14
C ARG A 3 2.98 5.54 21.64
N ARG A 4 1.91 5.95 22.37
CA ARG A 4 0.91 4.99 22.86
C ARG A 4 0.16 4.30 21.71
N MET A 5 -0.15 5.02 20.64
CA MET A 5 -0.80 4.45 19.46
C MET A 5 0.11 3.46 18.71
N LEU A 6 1.41 3.76 18.58
CA LEU A 6 2.38 2.84 17.98
C LEU A 6 2.51 1.56 18.81
N VAL A 7 2.63 1.66 20.13
CA VAL A 7 2.67 0.48 21.02
C VAL A 7 1.37 -0.31 20.94
N ALA A 8 0.21 0.34 20.94
CA ALA A 8 -1.09 -0.36 20.79
C ALA A 8 -1.18 -1.10 19.44
N GLY A 9 -0.72 -0.47 18.34
CA GLY A 9 -0.64 -1.13 17.03
C GLY A 9 0.26 -2.37 17.05
N ALA A 10 1.43 -2.29 17.70
CA ALA A 10 2.34 -3.42 17.85
C ALA A 10 1.75 -4.57 18.69
N VAL A 11 1.00 -4.25 19.75
CA VAL A 11 0.26 -5.25 20.54
C VAL A 11 -0.82 -5.91 19.68
N LEU A 12 -1.60 -5.13 18.91
CA LEU A 12 -2.61 -5.67 17.99
C LEU A 12 -1.97 -6.57 16.92
N MET A 13 -0.80 -6.20 16.39
CA MET A 13 -0.01 -7.02 15.48
C MET A 13 0.33 -8.38 16.11
N ALA A 14 0.85 -8.39 17.34
CA ALA A 14 1.21 -9.61 18.05
C ALA A 14 -0.02 -10.49 18.33
N LEU A 15 -1.11 -9.90 18.84
CA LEU A 15 -2.36 -10.63 19.13
C LEU A 15 -2.99 -11.22 17.87
N ALA A 16 -3.01 -10.47 16.77
CA ALA A 16 -3.52 -10.97 15.49
C ALA A 16 -2.68 -12.15 14.97
N GLY A 17 -1.35 -12.05 15.04
CA GLY A 17 -0.46 -13.15 14.67
C GLY A 17 -0.71 -14.41 15.51
N LEU A 18 -0.87 -14.28 16.83
CA LEU A 18 -1.22 -15.39 17.71
C LEU A 18 -2.61 -15.99 17.37
N ALA A 19 -3.61 -15.14 17.11
CA ALA A 19 -4.93 -15.61 16.71
C ALA A 19 -4.87 -16.43 15.41
N PHE A 20 -4.15 -15.95 14.39
CA PHE A 20 -3.97 -16.71 13.13
C PHE A 20 -3.16 -18.01 13.30
N ALA A 21 -2.24 -18.05 14.26
CA ALA A 21 -1.45 -19.26 14.52
C ALA A 21 -2.26 -20.37 15.21
N PHE A 22 -3.15 -20.00 16.15
CA PHE A 22 -3.78 -20.96 17.06
C PHE A 22 -5.28 -21.19 16.82
N THR A 23 -5.97 -20.37 16.00
CA THR A 23 -7.39 -20.60 15.69
C THR A 23 -7.61 -21.03 14.25
N SER A 24 -8.62 -21.85 14.05
CA SER A 24 -9.19 -22.18 12.74
C SER A 24 -10.63 -21.66 12.59
N ASN A 25 -11.16 -20.99 13.61
CA ASN A 25 -12.50 -20.42 13.57
C ASN A 25 -12.53 -19.18 12.69
N LEU A 26 -13.34 -19.22 11.62
CA LEU A 26 -13.44 -18.15 10.63
C LEU A 26 -13.78 -16.79 11.26
N LEU A 27 -14.70 -16.75 12.22
CA LEU A 27 -15.11 -15.50 12.86
C LEU A 27 -13.94 -14.84 13.60
N PHE A 28 -13.17 -15.62 14.38
CA PHE A 28 -11.99 -15.11 15.06
C PHE A 28 -10.90 -14.67 14.08
N LEU A 29 -10.71 -15.38 12.95
CA LEU A 29 -9.76 -14.97 11.91
C LEU A 29 -10.19 -13.66 11.23
N VAL A 30 -11.48 -13.47 10.96
CA VAL A 30 -12.04 -12.22 10.41
C VAL A 30 -11.83 -11.07 11.39
N ILE A 31 -12.13 -11.26 12.68
CA ILE A 31 -11.91 -10.24 13.71
C ILE A 31 -10.42 -9.90 13.81
N ALA A 32 -9.55 -10.91 13.89
CA ALA A 32 -8.10 -10.70 13.97
C ALA A 32 -7.54 -10.01 12.71
N GLY A 33 -8.03 -10.34 11.52
CA GLY A 33 -7.64 -9.69 10.27
C GLY A 33 -8.16 -8.26 10.13
N THR A 34 -9.31 -7.95 10.75
CA THR A 34 -9.93 -6.61 10.68
C THR A 34 -9.33 -5.64 11.70
N ILE A 35 -9.15 -6.10 12.95
CA ILE A 35 -8.64 -5.27 14.06
C ILE A 35 -7.12 -5.33 14.13
N GLY A 36 -6.54 -6.48 13.81
CA GLY A 36 -5.09 -6.69 13.78
C GLY A 36 -4.42 -6.02 12.58
N VAL A 37 -3.14 -5.75 12.72
CA VAL A 37 -2.35 -5.05 11.70
C VAL A 37 -1.78 -6.05 10.69
N ILE A 38 -2.62 -6.93 10.13
CA ILE A 38 -2.21 -7.89 9.09
C ILE A 38 -2.58 -7.35 7.71
N SER A 39 -1.57 -7.17 6.85
CA SER A 39 -1.76 -6.66 5.50
C SER A 39 -1.70 -7.76 4.44
N PRO A 40 -2.75 -7.96 3.66
CA PRO A 40 -2.71 -8.87 2.50
C PRO A 40 -1.95 -8.30 1.31
N SER A 41 -1.65 -7.00 1.31
CA SER A 41 -1.01 -6.29 0.19
C SER A 41 0.52 -6.22 0.29
N GLY A 42 1.11 -6.67 1.41
CA GLY A 42 2.54 -6.51 1.68
C GLY A 42 2.95 -5.08 2.05
N ASN A 43 2.01 -4.13 2.07
CA ASN A 43 2.23 -2.78 2.53
C ASN A 43 1.80 -2.63 3.99
N GLU A 44 2.36 -1.65 4.66
CA GLU A 44 2.02 -1.34 6.03
C GLU A 44 0.55 -0.90 6.16
N VAL A 45 -0.15 -1.42 7.15
CA VAL A 45 -1.55 -1.09 7.47
C VAL A 45 -1.68 -0.66 8.93
N GLY A 46 -2.80 -0.03 9.26
CA GLY A 46 -3.07 0.44 10.60
C GLY A 46 -2.45 1.81 10.89
N PRO A 47 -2.15 2.13 12.17
CA PRO A 47 -1.75 3.47 12.57
C PRO A 47 -0.26 3.78 12.28
N PHE A 48 0.58 2.79 11.98
CA PHE A 48 2.02 2.96 11.87
C PHE A 48 2.40 3.99 10.82
N LEU A 49 2.06 3.75 9.56
CA LEU A 49 2.43 4.60 8.42
C LEU A 49 2.05 6.07 8.65
N SER A 50 0.81 6.34 9.09
CA SER A 50 0.32 7.69 9.30
C SER A 50 1.03 8.40 10.44
N ILE A 51 1.30 7.69 11.56
CA ILE A 51 1.99 8.24 12.72
C ILE A 51 3.47 8.45 12.43
N GLU A 52 4.13 7.49 11.79
CA GLU A 52 5.54 7.58 11.42
C GLU A 52 5.78 8.72 10.44
N GLN A 53 4.98 8.83 9.37
CA GLN A 53 5.09 9.93 8.41
C GLN A 53 4.80 11.29 9.05
N ALA A 54 3.80 11.38 9.94
CA ALA A 54 3.52 12.61 10.68
C ALA A 54 4.66 12.98 11.64
N SER A 55 5.29 12.00 12.26
CA SER A 55 6.43 12.20 13.16
C SER A 55 7.67 12.64 12.40
N LEU A 56 8.00 11.96 11.31
CA LEU A 56 9.10 12.34 10.42
C LEU A 56 8.90 13.75 9.86
N SER A 57 7.70 14.09 9.37
CA SER A 57 7.42 15.42 8.82
C SER A 57 7.51 16.53 9.85
N HIS A 58 7.32 16.21 11.14
CA HIS A 58 7.47 17.15 12.25
C HIS A 58 8.94 17.40 12.61
N LEU A 59 9.77 16.36 12.56
CA LEU A 59 11.17 16.42 12.97
C LEU A 59 12.13 16.91 11.86
N ILE A 60 11.71 16.77 10.59
CA ILE A 60 12.58 17.02 9.43
C ILE A 60 12.33 18.41 8.84
N PRO A 61 13.39 19.18 8.51
CA PRO A 61 13.27 20.45 7.81
C PRO A 61 12.49 20.30 6.49
N PRO A 62 11.66 21.29 6.09
CA PRO A 62 10.83 21.21 4.88
C PRO A 62 11.59 20.83 3.60
N GLY A 63 12.80 21.34 3.41
CA GLY A 63 13.62 21.07 2.23
C GLY A 63 14.13 19.63 2.09
N SER A 64 14.22 18.86 3.19
CA SER A 64 14.73 17.48 3.19
C SER A 64 13.62 16.42 3.25
N ARG A 65 12.36 16.83 3.36
CA ARG A 65 11.23 15.90 3.54
C ARG A 65 11.10 14.89 2.39
N THR A 66 11.19 15.37 1.15
CA THR A 66 11.04 14.50 -0.03
C THR A 66 12.11 13.43 -0.09
N GLU A 67 13.36 13.79 0.23
CA GLU A 67 14.46 12.85 0.26
C GLU A 67 14.30 11.80 1.36
N VAL A 68 13.97 12.23 2.58
CA VAL A 68 13.78 11.31 3.71
C VAL A 68 12.59 10.37 3.45
N PHE A 69 11.49 10.86 2.89
CA PHE A 69 10.37 10.00 2.51
C PHE A 69 10.72 9.02 1.37
N ALA A 70 11.57 9.40 0.43
CA ALA A 70 12.07 8.49 -0.59
C ALA A 70 12.90 7.36 0.02
N TRP A 71 13.79 7.67 0.94
CA TRP A 71 14.57 6.67 1.70
C TRP A 71 13.68 5.79 2.59
N TYR A 72 12.68 6.37 3.26
CA TYR A 72 11.69 5.61 4.05
C TYR A 72 10.95 4.60 3.17
N THR A 73 10.47 5.01 2.01
CA THR A 73 9.76 4.14 1.06
C THR A 73 10.66 3.05 0.51
N LEU A 74 11.90 3.38 0.15
CA LEU A 74 12.89 2.40 -0.31
C LEU A 74 13.17 1.35 0.77
N THR A 75 13.43 1.80 2.00
CA THR A 75 13.71 0.91 3.15
C THR A 75 12.53 -0.02 3.40
N GLY A 76 11.29 0.49 3.39
CA GLY A 76 10.08 -0.31 3.51
C GLY A 76 9.93 -1.34 2.39
N SER A 77 10.19 -0.94 1.14
CA SER A 77 10.15 -1.85 -0.01
C SER A 77 11.21 -2.95 0.08
N LEU A 78 12.44 -2.62 0.50
CA LEU A 78 13.51 -3.59 0.70
C LEU A 78 13.19 -4.55 1.87
N ALA A 79 12.65 -4.04 2.97
CA ALA A 79 12.22 -4.88 4.09
C ALA A 79 11.11 -5.86 3.66
N THR A 80 10.13 -5.38 2.87
CA THR A 80 9.07 -6.23 2.30
C THR A 80 9.65 -7.29 1.34
N ALA A 81 10.62 -6.90 0.51
CA ALA A 81 11.30 -7.82 -0.39
C ALA A 81 12.01 -8.95 0.39
N LEU A 82 12.83 -8.58 1.37
CA LEU A 82 13.56 -9.55 2.22
C LEU A 82 12.60 -10.44 3.00
N GLY A 83 11.52 -9.87 3.54
CA GLY A 83 10.48 -10.61 4.24
C GLY A 83 9.79 -11.64 3.36
N ALA A 84 9.46 -11.30 2.12
CA ALA A 84 8.84 -12.21 1.16
C ALA A 84 9.78 -13.37 0.79
N LEU A 85 11.05 -13.07 0.53
CA LEU A 85 12.07 -14.09 0.24
C LEU A 85 12.28 -15.02 1.42
N PHE A 86 12.49 -14.46 2.60
CA PHE A 86 12.70 -15.21 3.85
C PHE A 86 11.51 -16.13 4.15
N ALA A 87 10.29 -15.61 4.12
CA ALA A 87 9.08 -16.39 4.37
C ALA A 87 8.94 -17.54 3.37
N GLY A 88 9.19 -17.29 2.08
CA GLY A 88 9.14 -18.31 1.05
C GLY A 88 10.18 -19.43 1.24
N VAL A 89 11.43 -19.05 1.50
CA VAL A 89 12.54 -20.01 1.71
C VAL A 89 12.32 -20.85 2.97
N VAL A 90 11.97 -20.20 4.10
CA VAL A 90 11.75 -20.90 5.38
C VAL A 90 10.55 -21.83 5.28
N THR A 91 9.42 -21.37 4.72
CA THR A 91 8.23 -22.21 4.54
C THR A 91 8.57 -23.46 3.73
N GLN A 92 9.27 -23.31 2.62
CA GLN A 92 9.63 -24.46 1.79
C GLN A 92 10.64 -25.40 2.50
N ALA A 93 11.60 -24.86 3.23
CA ALA A 93 12.54 -25.67 4.00
C ALA A 93 11.82 -26.52 5.06
N LEU A 94 10.86 -25.92 5.78
CA LEU A 94 10.03 -26.62 6.76
C LEU A 94 9.17 -27.72 6.11
N GLN A 95 8.58 -27.46 4.94
CA GLN A 95 7.79 -28.44 4.20
C GLN A 95 8.66 -29.60 3.69
N ARG A 96 9.88 -29.33 3.25
CA ARG A 96 10.85 -30.38 2.87
C ARG A 96 11.32 -31.25 4.04
N SER A 97 11.30 -30.72 5.27
CA SER A 97 11.56 -31.49 6.49
C SER A 97 10.33 -32.25 7.01
N SER A 98 9.37 -32.55 6.13
CA SER A 98 8.14 -33.29 6.42
C SER A 98 7.14 -32.58 7.33
N MET A 99 7.28 -31.27 7.54
CA MET A 99 6.28 -30.47 8.25
C MET A 99 5.04 -30.27 7.39
N ALA A 100 3.84 -30.45 7.97
CA ALA A 100 2.59 -30.20 7.27
C ALA A 100 2.51 -28.74 6.75
N PRO A 101 1.95 -28.48 5.55
CA PRO A 101 1.88 -27.13 4.97
C PRO A 101 1.29 -26.08 5.92
N VAL A 102 0.21 -26.40 6.61
CA VAL A 102 -0.42 -25.50 7.58
C VAL A 102 0.51 -25.16 8.75
N ALA A 103 1.27 -26.14 9.25
CA ALA A 103 2.21 -25.92 10.34
C ALA A 103 3.38 -25.03 9.92
N SER A 104 3.88 -25.16 8.68
CA SER A 104 4.93 -24.30 8.14
C SER A 104 4.48 -22.85 8.01
N TYR A 105 3.25 -22.60 7.57
CA TYR A 105 2.68 -21.24 7.53
C TYR A 105 2.45 -20.68 8.94
N ARG A 106 2.00 -21.52 9.91
CA ARG A 106 1.87 -21.11 11.31
C ARG A 106 3.19 -20.63 11.91
N ALA A 107 4.31 -21.27 11.57
CA ALA A 107 5.63 -20.85 12.02
C ALA A 107 5.99 -19.44 11.56
N ILE A 108 5.65 -19.08 10.30
CA ILE A 108 5.85 -17.72 9.78
C ILE A 108 4.93 -16.71 10.49
N VAL A 109 3.69 -17.07 10.76
CA VAL A 109 2.75 -16.20 11.48
C VAL A 109 3.17 -16.00 12.94
N LEU A 110 3.76 -17.01 13.60
CA LEU A 110 4.34 -16.88 14.93
C LEU A 110 5.56 -15.96 14.93
N LEU A 111 6.41 -16.03 13.89
CA LEU A 111 7.50 -15.08 13.72
C LEU A 111 6.97 -13.65 13.56
N TYR A 112 5.88 -13.46 12.78
CA TYR A 112 5.22 -12.16 12.67
C TYR A 112 4.72 -11.65 14.02
N ALA A 113 4.11 -12.50 14.85
CA ALA A 113 3.69 -12.14 16.21
C ALA A 113 4.88 -11.74 17.09
N PHE A 114 5.98 -12.49 17.02
CA PHE A 114 7.23 -12.19 17.73
C PHE A 114 7.81 -10.82 17.30
N LEU A 115 7.86 -10.55 16.01
CA LEU A 115 8.28 -9.24 15.49
C LEU A 115 7.37 -8.11 16.00
N GLY A 116 6.07 -8.34 16.15
CA GLY A 116 5.15 -7.40 16.78
C GLY A 116 5.54 -7.07 18.23
N ILE A 117 5.96 -8.05 19.01
CA ILE A 117 6.46 -7.84 20.39
C ILE A 117 7.76 -7.02 20.37
N VAL A 118 8.72 -7.38 19.50
CA VAL A 118 9.99 -6.64 19.35
C VAL A 118 9.72 -5.20 18.94
N LEU A 119 8.82 -4.97 17.98
CA LEU A 119 8.42 -3.65 17.53
C LEU A 119 7.78 -2.83 18.67
N GLY A 120 6.93 -3.47 19.48
CA GLY A 120 6.35 -2.86 20.68
C GLY A 120 7.44 -2.39 21.65
N MET A 121 8.46 -3.22 21.91
CA MET A 121 9.59 -2.85 22.76
C MET A 121 10.36 -1.65 22.18
N VAL A 122 10.63 -1.64 20.88
CA VAL A 122 11.28 -0.51 20.20
C VAL A 122 10.45 0.77 20.34
N PHE A 123 9.15 0.70 20.13
CA PHE A 123 8.27 1.87 20.28
C PHE A 123 8.17 2.41 21.71
N THR A 124 8.43 1.58 22.73
CA THR A 124 8.54 2.09 24.10
C THR A 124 9.74 3.01 24.33
N GLN A 125 10.76 2.94 23.46
CA GLN A 125 11.97 3.75 23.52
C GLN A 125 11.89 5.04 22.68
N VAL A 126 10.80 5.24 21.95
CA VAL A 126 10.61 6.44 21.11
C VAL A 126 10.58 7.68 21.99
N SER A 127 11.38 8.69 21.60
CA SER A 127 11.55 9.95 22.33
C SER A 127 10.26 10.74 22.45
N ALA A 128 10.11 11.50 23.55
CA ALA A 128 9.01 12.42 23.75
C ALA A 128 8.95 13.55 22.68
N LEU A 129 10.02 13.79 21.94
CA LEU A 129 10.06 14.74 20.83
C LEU A 129 9.10 14.39 19.68
N VAL A 130 8.68 13.12 19.60
CA VAL A 130 7.67 12.65 18.63
C VAL A 130 6.26 13.07 19.02
N GLU A 131 6.02 13.31 20.30
CA GLU A 131 4.71 13.77 20.80
C GLU A 131 4.49 15.26 20.44
N VAL A 132 3.34 15.54 19.86
CA VAL A 132 2.93 16.94 19.61
C VAL A 132 2.33 17.48 20.89
N ASN A 133 3.01 18.44 21.52
CA ASN A 133 2.38 19.26 22.55
C ASN A 133 1.38 20.20 21.87
N HIS A 134 0.10 19.85 21.92
CA HIS A 134 -0.97 20.74 21.52
C HIS A 134 -1.09 21.82 22.59
N GLY A 135 -0.47 22.98 22.33
CA GLY A 135 -0.78 24.16 23.15
C GLY A 135 -2.25 24.55 23.01
N PRO A 136 -2.85 25.19 24.04
CA PRO A 136 -4.27 25.57 24.05
C PRO A 136 -4.72 26.37 22.83
N ASP A 137 -3.82 27.09 22.17
CA ASP A 137 -4.12 27.98 21.05
C ASP A 137 -4.37 27.27 19.71
N GLN A 138 -3.96 26.00 19.55
CA GLN A 138 -4.21 25.27 18.30
C GLN A 138 -5.60 24.62 18.22
N LEU A 139 -6.31 24.50 19.36
CA LEU A 139 -7.68 24.01 19.41
C LEU A 139 -8.71 25.06 18.93
N GLN A 140 -8.34 26.33 18.88
CA GLN A 140 -9.23 27.42 18.46
C GLN A 140 -9.24 27.70 16.97
N GLN A 141 -8.29 27.19 16.18
CA GLN A 141 -8.28 27.38 14.72
C GLN A 141 -9.15 26.38 13.93
N THR A 142 -9.81 25.45 14.61
CA THR A 142 -10.77 24.50 13.99
C THR A 142 -12.21 24.96 14.07
N SER A 143 -12.49 26.21 14.48
CA SER A 143 -13.84 26.73 14.45
C SER A 143 -13.98 27.76 13.35
N THR A 144 -14.78 27.46 12.36
CA THR A 144 -15.91 28.22 11.84
C THR A 144 -16.36 27.61 10.53
N GLY A 145 -17.50 26.95 10.55
CA GLY A 145 -18.42 26.93 9.42
C GLY A 145 -18.38 25.76 8.43
N ASN A 146 -17.37 24.88 8.42
CA ASN A 146 -17.37 23.71 7.56
C ASN A 146 -17.16 22.42 8.36
N LEU A 147 -18.23 21.64 8.51
CA LEU A 147 -18.27 20.32 9.20
C LEU A 147 -17.19 19.33 8.75
N LEU A 148 -16.48 19.61 7.65
CA LEU A 148 -15.51 18.71 7.02
C LEU A 148 -14.12 19.34 6.84
N GLY A 149 -13.87 20.57 7.28
CA GLY A 149 -12.57 21.24 7.12
C GLY A 149 -12.16 21.52 5.68
N LEU A 150 -13.12 21.46 4.73
CA LEU A 150 -12.92 21.73 3.30
C LEU A 150 -13.78 22.91 2.87
N GLY A 151 -13.16 23.95 2.32
CA GLY A 151 -13.82 25.12 1.75
C GLY A 151 -13.65 25.19 0.23
N LYS A 152 -12.72 26.02 -0.23
CA LYS A 152 -12.47 26.27 -1.66
C LYS A 152 -12.03 25.01 -2.44
N SER A 153 -11.28 24.13 -1.83
CA SER A 153 -10.75 22.91 -2.47
C SER A 153 -11.74 21.73 -2.47
N ARG A 154 -12.94 21.88 -1.87
CA ARG A 154 -13.92 20.80 -1.70
C ARG A 154 -14.18 20.00 -2.97
N ASN A 155 -14.46 20.68 -4.09
CA ASN A 155 -14.78 20.01 -5.35
C ASN A 155 -13.58 19.24 -5.92
N VAL A 156 -12.38 19.79 -5.78
CA VAL A 156 -11.13 19.12 -6.19
C VAL A 156 -10.91 17.88 -5.35
N VAL A 157 -11.01 18.00 -4.03
CA VAL A 157 -10.80 16.88 -3.08
C VAL A 157 -11.83 15.78 -3.29
N LEU A 158 -13.12 16.11 -3.48
CA LEU A 158 -14.15 15.09 -3.72
C LEU A 158 -13.92 14.34 -5.05
N LYS A 159 -13.53 15.04 -6.14
CA LYS A 159 -13.19 14.40 -7.41
C LYS A 159 -11.96 13.48 -7.27
N LEU A 160 -10.89 13.97 -6.61
CA LEU A 160 -9.70 13.16 -6.34
C LEU A 160 -10.05 11.94 -5.47
N SER A 161 -10.86 12.11 -4.42
CA SER A 161 -11.29 11.03 -3.54
C SER A 161 -12.04 9.93 -4.30
N GLY A 162 -12.98 10.31 -5.18
CA GLY A 162 -13.71 9.35 -6.02
C GLY A 162 -12.79 8.58 -6.97
N LEU A 163 -11.86 9.27 -7.62
CA LEU A 163 -10.89 8.63 -8.51
C LEU A 163 -9.91 7.72 -7.74
N PHE A 164 -9.41 8.16 -6.59
CA PHE A 164 -8.53 7.34 -5.76
C PHE A 164 -9.25 6.14 -5.13
N ALA A 165 -10.55 6.26 -4.82
CA ALA A 165 -11.38 5.12 -4.41
C ALA A 165 -11.49 4.09 -5.54
N LEU A 166 -11.70 4.54 -6.79
CA LEU A 166 -11.76 3.68 -7.96
C LEU A 166 -10.43 2.93 -8.18
N ASP A 167 -9.29 3.64 -8.13
CA ASP A 167 -7.97 3.04 -8.24
C ASP A 167 -7.71 1.99 -7.16
N SER A 168 -8.04 2.33 -5.91
CA SER A 168 -7.85 1.43 -4.77
C SER A 168 -8.80 0.24 -4.80
N PHE A 169 -10.06 0.43 -5.22
CA PHE A 169 -11.00 -0.66 -5.49
C PHE A 169 -10.45 -1.61 -6.56
N ALA A 170 -9.96 -1.07 -7.68
CA ALA A 170 -9.34 -1.87 -8.73
C ALA A 170 -8.11 -2.64 -8.20
N GLY A 171 -7.25 -1.99 -7.42
CA GLY A 171 -6.05 -2.60 -6.83
C GLY A 171 -6.33 -3.74 -5.87
N GLY A 172 -7.45 -3.72 -5.16
CA GLY A 172 -7.82 -4.75 -4.21
C GLY A 172 -8.20 -6.10 -4.84
N PHE A 173 -8.49 -6.15 -6.16
CA PHE A 173 -8.68 -7.42 -6.87
C PHE A 173 -7.38 -8.22 -7.02
N VAL A 174 -6.22 -7.56 -7.07
CA VAL A 174 -4.92 -8.20 -7.28
C VAL A 174 -3.92 -7.68 -6.26
N VAL A 175 -4.23 -7.85 -4.97
CA VAL A 175 -3.27 -7.63 -3.89
C VAL A 175 -2.17 -8.70 -3.94
N GLN A 176 -1.02 -8.45 -3.32
CA GLN A 176 0.14 -9.34 -3.39
C GLN A 176 -0.19 -10.79 -3.00
N SER A 177 -1.01 -11.01 -1.98
CA SER A 177 -1.43 -12.35 -1.55
C SER A 177 -2.28 -13.07 -2.61
N PHE A 178 -3.19 -12.35 -3.28
CA PHE A 178 -3.99 -12.91 -4.38
C PHE A 178 -3.14 -13.19 -5.61
N ALA A 179 -2.19 -12.32 -5.94
CA ALA A 179 -1.24 -12.59 -7.02
C ALA A 179 -0.39 -13.84 -6.71
N ALA A 180 0.10 -14.00 -5.46
CA ALA A 180 0.81 -15.20 -5.04
C ALA A 180 -0.06 -16.45 -5.17
N TYR A 181 -1.31 -16.37 -4.72
CA TYR A 181 -2.27 -17.47 -4.83
C TYR A 181 -2.57 -17.83 -6.29
N TRP A 182 -2.70 -16.83 -7.17
CA TRP A 182 -2.88 -17.05 -8.61
C TRP A 182 -1.68 -17.78 -9.24
N PHE A 183 -0.43 -17.38 -8.93
CA PHE A 183 0.78 -18.08 -9.40
C PHE A 183 0.81 -19.54 -8.93
N TYR A 184 0.38 -19.78 -7.70
CA TYR A 184 0.24 -21.14 -7.18
C TYR A 184 -0.83 -21.94 -7.95
N LEU A 185 -2.04 -21.41 -8.12
CA LEU A 185 -3.13 -22.11 -8.80
C LEU A 185 -2.83 -22.39 -10.27
N ARG A 186 -2.24 -21.43 -10.97
CA ARG A 186 -2.03 -21.51 -12.41
C ARG A 186 -0.78 -22.29 -12.82
N PHE A 187 0.29 -22.16 -12.06
CA PHE A 187 1.61 -22.70 -12.41
C PHE A 187 2.18 -23.67 -11.37
N GLY A 188 1.50 -23.90 -10.25
CA GLY A 188 2.03 -24.72 -9.17
C GLY A 188 3.26 -24.10 -8.48
N ALA A 189 3.38 -22.75 -8.48
CA ALA A 189 4.56 -22.08 -7.95
C ALA A 189 4.77 -22.38 -6.46
N GLU A 190 5.94 -22.94 -6.13
CA GLU A 190 6.31 -23.28 -4.77
C GLU A 190 6.57 -22.03 -3.91
N PRO A 191 6.49 -22.12 -2.55
CA PRO A 191 6.71 -20.99 -1.65
C PRO A 191 8.02 -20.23 -1.87
N LYS A 192 9.12 -20.93 -2.12
CA LYS A 192 10.43 -20.32 -2.43
C LYS A 192 10.37 -19.50 -3.72
N THR A 193 9.74 -20.03 -4.75
CA THR A 193 9.56 -19.34 -6.04
C THR A 193 8.72 -18.09 -5.87
N LEU A 194 7.61 -18.18 -5.13
CA LEU A 194 6.76 -17.02 -4.78
C LEU A 194 7.55 -15.96 -4.01
N GLY A 195 8.34 -16.40 -3.02
CA GLY A 195 9.23 -15.52 -2.26
C GLY A 195 10.22 -14.77 -3.16
N ALA A 196 10.86 -15.47 -4.10
CA ALA A 196 11.80 -14.87 -5.05
C ALA A 196 11.11 -13.89 -6.03
N ILE A 197 9.92 -14.23 -6.54
CA ILE A 197 9.11 -13.35 -7.41
C ILE A 197 8.80 -12.05 -6.69
N PHE A 198 8.28 -12.11 -5.47
CA PHE A 198 7.90 -10.91 -4.73
C PHE A 198 9.09 -10.17 -4.12
N PHE A 199 10.19 -10.83 -3.85
CA PHE A 199 11.47 -10.17 -3.59
C PHE A 199 11.85 -9.24 -4.75
N ALA A 200 11.96 -9.80 -5.95
CA ALA A 200 12.32 -9.02 -7.13
C ALA A 200 11.31 -7.91 -7.42
N ALA A 201 10.00 -8.21 -7.34
CA ALA A 201 8.94 -7.23 -7.56
C ALA A 201 9.03 -6.03 -6.61
N ASN A 202 9.25 -6.26 -5.30
CA ASN A 202 9.37 -5.18 -4.32
C ASN A 202 10.68 -4.40 -4.45
N VAL A 203 11.79 -5.02 -4.88
CA VAL A 203 13.02 -4.30 -5.23
C VAL A 203 12.76 -3.35 -6.42
N PHE A 204 12.15 -3.84 -7.50
CA PHE A 204 11.79 -2.99 -8.64
C PHE A 204 10.81 -1.88 -8.26
N ALA A 205 9.84 -2.16 -7.39
CA ALA A 205 8.91 -1.18 -6.85
C ALA A 205 9.64 -0.04 -6.10
N GLY A 206 10.58 -0.38 -5.23
CA GLY A 206 11.38 0.61 -4.49
C GLY A 206 12.22 1.49 -5.41
N ILE A 207 12.90 0.89 -6.39
CA ILE A 207 13.68 1.63 -7.39
C ILE A 207 12.78 2.54 -8.23
N SER A 208 11.63 2.02 -8.65
CA SER A 208 10.62 2.77 -9.41
C SER A 208 10.16 4.03 -8.67
N ALA A 209 9.85 3.91 -7.37
CA ALA A 209 9.42 5.04 -6.56
C ALA A 209 10.50 6.15 -6.47
N LEU A 210 11.79 5.78 -6.40
CA LEU A 210 12.89 6.76 -6.40
C LEU A 210 13.01 7.55 -7.72
N LEU A 211 12.72 6.90 -8.85
CA LEU A 211 12.80 7.53 -10.16
C LEU A 211 11.62 8.50 -10.43
N ALA A 212 10.54 8.37 -9.69
CA ALA A 212 9.32 9.18 -9.88
C ALA A 212 9.58 10.68 -9.76
N SER A 213 10.37 11.10 -8.78
CA SER A 213 10.67 12.53 -8.56
C SER A 213 11.44 13.15 -9.73
N ARG A 214 12.41 12.42 -10.28
CA ARG A 214 13.19 12.89 -11.45
C ARG A 214 12.31 13.01 -12.69
N LEU A 215 11.38 12.09 -12.89
CA LEU A 215 10.45 12.13 -14.02
C LEU A 215 9.43 13.25 -13.86
N ALA A 216 8.90 13.44 -12.64
CA ALA A 216 7.91 14.49 -12.33
C ALA A 216 8.45 15.91 -12.58
N ILE A 217 9.72 16.16 -12.29
CA ILE A 217 10.39 17.45 -12.59
C ILE A 217 10.40 17.73 -14.10
N ARG A 218 10.52 16.69 -14.94
CA ARG A 218 10.64 16.86 -16.41
C ARG A 218 9.31 17.00 -17.12
N ILE A 219 8.31 16.24 -16.74
CA ILE A 219 7.04 16.15 -17.48
C ILE A 219 5.81 16.58 -16.68
N GLY A 220 5.98 16.90 -15.38
CA GLY A 220 4.93 17.29 -14.45
C GLY A 220 4.27 16.11 -13.75
N LEU A 221 3.59 16.38 -12.62
CA LEU A 221 3.04 15.37 -11.71
C LEU A 221 1.96 14.49 -12.36
N ILE A 222 0.93 15.12 -12.95
CA ILE A 222 -0.18 14.39 -13.59
C ILE A 222 0.29 13.53 -14.76
N ARG A 223 1.18 14.08 -15.60
CA ARG A 223 1.70 13.30 -16.73
C ARG A 223 2.53 12.12 -16.25
N THR A 224 3.35 12.31 -15.23
CA THR A 224 4.13 11.22 -14.64
C THR A 224 3.22 10.12 -14.12
N MET A 225 2.18 10.45 -13.35
CA MET A 225 1.20 9.48 -12.88
C MET A 225 0.65 8.63 -14.03
N VAL A 226 0.14 9.27 -15.08
CA VAL A 226 -0.56 8.56 -16.16
C VAL A 226 0.41 7.80 -17.07
N VAL A 227 1.52 8.42 -17.48
CA VAL A 227 2.50 7.80 -18.42
C VAL A 227 3.17 6.56 -17.80
N THR A 228 3.31 6.51 -16.49
CA THR A 228 3.90 5.34 -15.81
C THR A 228 2.83 4.31 -15.41
N HIS A 229 1.66 4.76 -14.96
CA HIS A 229 0.62 3.89 -14.44
C HIS A 229 -0.17 3.18 -15.56
N LEU A 230 -0.49 3.85 -16.66
CA LEU A 230 -1.24 3.27 -17.77
C LEU A 230 -0.52 2.07 -18.44
N PRO A 231 0.77 2.14 -18.81
CA PRO A 231 1.49 0.96 -19.32
C PRO A 231 1.59 -0.15 -18.28
N SER A 232 1.79 0.20 -16.98
CA SER A 232 1.77 -0.75 -15.88
C SER A 232 0.45 -1.54 -15.82
N ASN A 233 -0.69 -0.88 -16.06
CA ASN A 233 -2.02 -1.50 -16.02
C ASN A 233 -2.29 -2.36 -17.26
N LEU A 234 -1.75 -2.00 -18.42
CA LEU A 234 -1.76 -2.87 -19.60
C LEU A 234 -0.93 -4.14 -19.37
N LEU A 235 0.24 -4.01 -18.72
CA LEU A 235 1.04 -5.17 -18.31
C LEU A 235 0.28 -6.03 -17.28
N LEU A 236 -0.50 -5.43 -16.37
CA LEU A 236 -1.34 -6.17 -15.42
C LEU A 236 -2.36 -7.06 -16.15
N ILE A 237 -3.02 -6.54 -17.19
CA ILE A 237 -3.94 -7.30 -18.05
C ILE A 237 -3.20 -8.42 -18.81
N ALA A 238 -1.94 -8.19 -19.20
CA ALA A 238 -1.14 -9.14 -19.94
C ALA A 238 -0.65 -10.33 -19.09
N ILE A 239 -0.48 -10.20 -17.77
CA ILE A 239 0.01 -11.27 -16.88
C ILE A 239 -0.76 -12.59 -17.08
N PRO A 240 -2.11 -12.64 -17.00
CA PRO A 240 -2.84 -13.90 -17.13
C PRO A 240 -2.86 -14.46 -18.55
N LEU A 241 -2.44 -13.69 -19.56
CA LEU A 241 -2.31 -14.15 -20.94
C LEU A 241 -1.00 -14.93 -21.17
N MET A 242 -0.06 -14.86 -20.24
CA MET A 242 1.23 -15.53 -20.40
C MET A 242 1.09 -17.04 -20.27
N PRO A 243 1.62 -17.82 -21.22
CA PRO A 243 1.49 -19.28 -21.24
C PRO A 243 2.38 -19.99 -20.23
N THR A 244 3.47 -19.35 -19.76
CA THR A 244 4.46 -19.96 -18.87
C THR A 244 4.76 -19.09 -17.67
N LEU A 245 5.18 -19.72 -16.56
CA LEU A 245 5.60 -19.03 -15.35
C LEU A 245 6.69 -17.97 -15.60
N PRO A 246 7.81 -18.27 -16.31
CA PRO A 246 8.85 -17.26 -16.55
C PRO A 246 8.33 -16.02 -17.28
N LEU A 247 7.47 -16.19 -18.29
CA LEU A 247 6.90 -15.05 -19.03
C LEU A 247 5.97 -14.21 -18.15
N ALA A 248 5.12 -14.87 -17.34
CA ALA A 248 4.25 -14.16 -16.39
C ALA A 248 5.07 -13.38 -15.36
N VAL A 249 6.18 -13.95 -14.88
CA VAL A 249 7.12 -13.28 -13.96
C VAL A 249 7.79 -12.08 -14.62
N VAL A 250 8.30 -12.22 -15.83
CA VAL A 250 8.91 -11.11 -16.58
C VAL A 250 7.93 -9.96 -16.74
N VAL A 251 6.69 -10.24 -17.17
CA VAL A 251 5.65 -9.21 -17.32
C VAL A 251 5.32 -8.56 -15.99
N LEU A 252 5.24 -9.34 -14.90
CA LEU A 252 5.03 -8.81 -13.55
C LEU A 252 6.17 -7.87 -13.12
N LEU A 253 7.44 -8.26 -13.32
CA LEU A 253 8.61 -7.46 -12.96
C LEU A 253 8.69 -6.16 -13.78
N LEU A 254 8.43 -6.24 -15.08
CA LEU A 254 8.30 -5.05 -15.95
C LEU A 254 7.21 -4.10 -15.42
N ARG A 255 6.07 -4.66 -15.03
CA ARG A 255 5.03 -3.86 -14.38
C ARG A 255 5.53 -3.17 -13.11
N PHE A 256 6.20 -3.90 -12.20
CA PHE A 256 6.67 -3.33 -10.93
C PHE A 256 7.78 -2.29 -11.12
N SER A 257 8.55 -2.34 -12.21
CA SER A 257 9.58 -1.34 -12.51
C SER A 257 9.02 0.06 -12.82
N ILE A 258 7.74 0.18 -13.09
CA ILE A 258 7.08 1.45 -13.42
C ILE A 258 5.84 1.76 -12.55
N SER A 259 5.26 0.76 -11.88
CA SER A 259 3.95 0.88 -11.24
C SER A 259 3.93 1.74 -9.97
N GLN A 260 5.06 1.93 -9.30
CA GLN A 260 5.11 2.67 -8.03
C GLN A 260 5.49 4.15 -8.20
N MET A 261 5.71 4.61 -9.42
CA MET A 261 6.03 6.01 -9.69
C MET A 261 4.82 6.94 -9.48
N ASP A 262 3.59 6.42 -9.57
CA ASP A 262 2.37 7.20 -9.35
C ASP A 262 2.18 7.60 -7.87
N VAL A 263 2.67 6.80 -6.92
CA VAL A 263 2.41 7.01 -5.47
C VAL A 263 2.96 8.35 -4.97
N PRO A 264 4.27 8.66 -5.09
CA PRO A 264 4.81 9.93 -4.63
C PRO A 264 4.28 11.12 -5.44
N THR A 265 4.07 10.96 -6.74
CA THR A 265 3.53 12.03 -7.59
C THR A 265 2.08 12.35 -7.24
N ARG A 266 1.26 11.36 -6.93
CA ARG A 266 -0.12 11.51 -6.47
C ARG A 266 -0.20 12.26 -5.14
N GLN A 267 0.65 11.90 -4.17
CA GLN A 267 0.70 12.58 -2.89
C GLN A 267 1.10 14.05 -3.06
N SER A 268 2.16 14.30 -3.81
CA SER A 268 2.63 15.67 -4.08
C SER A 268 1.56 16.48 -4.80
N TYR A 269 0.91 15.92 -5.83
CA TYR A 269 -0.15 16.58 -6.57
C TYR A 269 -1.32 16.97 -5.67
N THR A 270 -1.80 16.04 -4.85
CA THR A 270 -2.91 16.30 -3.92
C THR A 270 -2.61 17.47 -2.99
N MET A 271 -1.39 17.52 -2.44
CA MET A 271 -0.99 18.60 -1.54
C MET A 271 -0.77 19.95 -2.28
N ALA A 272 -0.39 19.90 -3.54
CA ALA A 272 -0.11 21.10 -4.35
C ALA A 272 -1.37 21.80 -4.88
N VAL A 273 -2.46 21.05 -5.16
CA VAL A 273 -3.71 21.60 -5.71
C VAL A 273 -4.75 21.99 -4.66
N VAL A 274 -4.43 21.76 -3.38
CA VAL A 274 -5.30 22.05 -2.23
C VAL A 274 -4.76 23.25 -1.44
N GLU A 275 -5.65 24.12 -0.99
CA GLU A 275 -5.30 25.27 -0.13
C GLU A 275 -4.51 24.78 1.11
N PRO A 276 -3.47 25.52 1.53
CA PRO A 276 -2.59 25.09 2.64
C PRO A 276 -3.32 24.69 3.93
N GLY A 277 -4.38 25.46 4.29
CA GLY A 277 -5.18 25.17 5.49
C GLY A 277 -6.09 23.95 5.37
N GLU A 278 -6.33 23.44 4.16
CA GLU A 278 -7.24 22.32 3.88
C GLU A 278 -6.48 21.00 3.61
N ARG A 279 -5.15 21.02 3.56
CA ARG A 279 -4.30 19.86 3.22
C ARG A 279 -4.51 18.65 4.13
N SER A 280 -4.66 18.89 5.44
CA SER A 280 -4.90 17.80 6.40
C SER A 280 -6.26 17.13 6.18
N ALA A 281 -7.30 17.92 5.94
CA ALA A 281 -8.63 17.40 5.62
C ALA A 281 -8.61 16.65 4.28
N ALA A 282 -7.96 17.18 3.25
CA ALA A 282 -7.82 16.54 1.94
C ALA A 282 -7.10 15.19 2.04
N GLY A 283 -6.01 15.10 2.80
CA GLY A 283 -5.30 13.86 3.06
C GLY A 283 -6.19 12.82 3.76
N GLY A 284 -6.96 13.25 4.76
CA GLY A 284 -7.93 12.40 5.46
C GLY A 284 -9.02 11.87 4.53
N PHE A 285 -9.67 12.75 3.76
CA PHE A 285 -10.73 12.37 2.82
C PHE A 285 -10.25 11.39 1.74
N THR A 286 -9.15 11.72 1.08
CA THR A 286 -8.57 10.85 0.06
C THR A 286 -8.08 9.53 0.64
N GLY A 287 -7.55 9.54 1.87
CA GLY A 287 -7.15 8.35 2.60
C GLY A 287 -8.32 7.41 2.90
N VAL A 288 -9.40 7.95 3.50
CA VAL A 288 -10.63 7.18 3.79
C VAL A 288 -11.24 6.62 2.51
N ALA A 289 -11.35 7.43 1.46
CA ALA A 289 -11.89 6.99 0.17
C ALA A 289 -11.09 5.82 -0.42
N ARG A 290 -9.76 5.88 -0.38
CA ARG A 290 -8.87 4.78 -0.81
C ARG A 290 -9.04 3.53 0.02
N THR A 291 -9.07 3.66 1.34
CA THR A 291 -9.22 2.51 2.25
C THR A 291 -10.57 1.83 2.04
N THR A 292 -11.65 2.61 1.90
CA THR A 292 -12.99 2.09 1.61
C THR A 292 -13.01 1.37 0.26
N GLY A 293 -12.45 1.97 -0.79
CA GLY A 293 -12.35 1.32 -2.10
C GLY A 293 -11.60 -0.01 -2.03
N ALA A 294 -10.44 -0.03 -1.38
CA ALA A 294 -9.62 -1.22 -1.24
C ALA A 294 -10.26 -2.33 -0.39
N ALA A 295 -11.16 -2.01 0.53
CA ALA A 295 -11.79 -2.99 1.43
C ALA A 295 -12.87 -3.85 0.73
N ILE A 296 -13.51 -3.32 -0.31
CA ILE A 296 -14.66 -3.99 -0.95
C ILE A 296 -14.21 -5.06 -1.95
N SER A 297 -13.23 -4.76 -2.77
CA SER A 297 -12.83 -5.62 -3.90
C SER A 297 -12.24 -6.98 -3.51
N PRO A 298 -11.53 -7.17 -2.37
CA PRO A 298 -11.07 -8.50 -1.97
C PRO A 298 -12.19 -9.52 -1.73
N LEU A 299 -13.38 -9.06 -1.32
CA LEU A 299 -14.56 -9.94 -1.17
C LEU A 299 -14.97 -10.51 -2.52
N LEU A 300 -15.02 -9.67 -3.56
CA LEU A 300 -15.34 -10.09 -4.92
C LEU A 300 -14.21 -10.94 -5.53
N ALA A 301 -12.97 -10.54 -5.31
CA ALA A 301 -11.81 -11.28 -5.79
C ALA A 301 -11.73 -12.68 -5.17
N GLY A 302 -12.03 -12.83 -3.86
CA GLY A 302 -12.07 -14.12 -3.19
C GLY A 302 -13.07 -15.08 -3.84
N PHE A 303 -14.27 -14.59 -4.18
CA PHE A 303 -15.25 -15.37 -4.92
C PHE A 303 -14.73 -15.82 -6.30
N LEU A 304 -14.09 -14.92 -7.04
CA LEU A 304 -13.53 -15.23 -8.37
C LEU A 304 -12.40 -16.27 -8.31
N PHE A 305 -11.51 -16.16 -7.32
CA PHE A 305 -10.43 -17.12 -7.12
C PHE A 305 -10.89 -18.49 -6.61
N ALA A 306 -12.06 -18.57 -6.00
CA ALA A 306 -12.65 -19.84 -5.59
C ALA A 306 -13.13 -20.70 -6.78
N HIS A 307 -13.26 -20.11 -7.98
CA HIS A 307 -13.75 -20.78 -9.18
C HIS A 307 -12.62 -20.91 -10.21
N PRO A 308 -12.13 -22.12 -10.53
CA PRO A 308 -10.98 -22.32 -11.44
C PRO A 308 -11.10 -21.64 -12.81
N ALA A 309 -12.32 -21.56 -13.35
CA ALA A 309 -12.57 -20.88 -14.63
C ALA A 309 -12.41 -19.35 -14.57
N LEU A 310 -12.48 -18.75 -13.37
CA LEU A 310 -12.54 -17.30 -13.17
C LEU A 310 -11.23 -16.71 -12.58
N ILE A 311 -10.21 -17.51 -12.32
CA ILE A 311 -8.97 -17.06 -11.63
C ILE A 311 -8.22 -15.93 -12.34
N ASN A 312 -8.43 -15.76 -13.65
CA ASN A 312 -7.81 -14.69 -14.46
C ASN A 312 -8.63 -13.39 -14.43
N ILE A 313 -9.91 -13.46 -14.12
CA ILE A 313 -10.84 -12.31 -14.17
C ILE A 313 -10.42 -11.15 -13.26
N PRO A 314 -9.91 -11.38 -12.02
CA PRO A 314 -9.43 -10.30 -11.16
C PRO A 314 -8.38 -9.39 -11.83
N PHE A 315 -7.47 -9.96 -12.63
CA PHE A 315 -6.46 -9.18 -13.34
C PHE A 315 -7.06 -8.29 -14.43
N TYR A 316 -8.04 -8.81 -15.17
CA TYR A 316 -8.72 -8.05 -16.22
C TYR A 316 -9.57 -6.92 -15.63
N ILE A 317 -10.32 -7.19 -14.56
CA ILE A 317 -11.09 -6.16 -13.85
C ILE A 317 -10.14 -5.09 -13.29
N ALA A 318 -9.11 -5.49 -12.55
CA ALA A 318 -8.15 -4.57 -11.97
C ALA A 318 -7.49 -3.68 -13.02
N GLY A 319 -6.94 -4.28 -14.06
CA GLY A 319 -6.23 -3.55 -15.11
C GLY A 319 -7.16 -2.61 -15.88
N THR A 320 -8.35 -3.05 -16.26
CA THR A 320 -9.32 -2.21 -16.99
C THR A 320 -9.79 -1.03 -16.16
N LEU A 321 -10.18 -1.25 -14.89
CA LEU A 321 -10.61 -0.15 -14.01
C LEU A 321 -9.47 0.85 -13.74
N LYS A 322 -8.23 0.38 -13.62
CA LYS A 322 -7.06 1.26 -13.47
C LYS A 322 -6.78 2.06 -14.73
N VAL A 323 -6.94 1.48 -15.92
CA VAL A 323 -6.85 2.22 -17.19
C VAL A 323 -7.94 3.30 -17.26
N VAL A 324 -9.18 2.98 -16.87
CA VAL A 324 -10.26 3.97 -16.77
C VAL A 324 -9.91 5.07 -15.79
N TYR A 325 -9.38 4.74 -14.62
CA TYR A 325 -8.89 5.72 -13.64
C TYR A 325 -7.84 6.65 -14.26
N ASP A 326 -6.83 6.09 -14.95
CA ASP A 326 -5.74 6.86 -15.56
C ASP A 326 -6.26 7.86 -16.59
N LEU A 327 -7.21 7.46 -17.43
CA LEU A 327 -7.84 8.33 -18.39
C LEU A 327 -8.69 9.43 -17.70
N LEU A 328 -9.49 9.05 -16.71
CA LEU A 328 -10.33 9.97 -15.98
C LEU A 328 -9.51 11.03 -15.21
N ILE A 329 -8.42 10.62 -14.52
CA ILE A 329 -7.58 11.59 -13.80
C ILE A 329 -6.88 12.52 -14.77
N TYR A 330 -6.38 12.02 -15.90
CA TYR A 330 -5.74 12.84 -16.92
C TYR A 330 -6.68 13.90 -17.47
N PHE A 331 -7.86 13.51 -17.97
CA PHE A 331 -8.81 14.44 -18.56
C PHE A 331 -9.40 15.42 -17.54
N SER A 332 -9.59 14.99 -16.29
CA SER A 332 -10.13 15.86 -15.23
C SER A 332 -9.14 16.92 -14.75
N PHE A 333 -7.84 16.57 -14.70
CA PHE A 333 -6.86 17.38 -13.99
C PHE A 333 -5.71 17.93 -14.84
N ARG A 334 -5.56 17.55 -16.12
CA ARG A 334 -4.48 18.05 -17.01
C ARG A 334 -4.39 19.56 -17.14
N LYS A 335 -5.49 20.28 -16.89
CA LYS A 335 -5.55 21.75 -16.94
C LYS A 335 -5.26 22.40 -15.58
N LEU A 336 -5.40 21.66 -14.48
CA LEU A 336 -5.15 22.16 -13.13
C LEU A 336 -3.68 21.90 -12.78
N ARG A 337 -2.83 22.87 -13.11
CA ARG A 337 -1.39 22.80 -12.82
C ARG A 337 -1.10 23.25 -11.40
N PRO A 338 -0.27 22.49 -10.65
CA PRO A 338 0.26 22.94 -9.36
C PRO A 338 0.97 24.31 -9.50
N PRO A 339 1.03 25.10 -8.41
CA PRO A 339 1.75 26.37 -8.43
C PRO A 339 3.21 26.24 -8.89
N GLU A 340 3.87 25.13 -8.55
CA GLU A 340 5.27 24.83 -8.88
C GLU A 340 5.47 24.48 -10.38
N GLU A 341 4.41 24.13 -11.11
CA GLU A 341 4.43 23.82 -12.55
C GLU A 341 3.90 24.97 -13.42
N ARG A 342 3.58 26.11 -12.81
CA ARG A 342 3.16 27.32 -13.56
C ARG A 342 4.42 28.00 -14.08
N PRO A 343 4.43 28.43 -15.37
CA PRO A 343 5.54 29.15 -15.97
C PRO A 343 5.78 30.50 -15.29
#